data_6c065d0093c3b767fb9e7e852b22599c
#
_entry.id   6c065d0093c3b767fb9e7e852b22599c
#
_cell.length_a   1.000
_cell.length_b   1.000
_cell.length_c   1.000
_cell.angle_alpha   90.00
_cell.angle_beta   90.00
_cell.angle_gamma   90.00
#
_symmetry.space_group_name_H-M   'P 1'
#
loop_
_entity.id
_entity.type
_entity.pdbx_description
1 polymer ?
#
loop_
_entity_poly.entity_id
_entity_poly.type
_entity_poly.pdbx_seq_one_letter_code
_entity_poly.pdbx_strand_id
1 'polypeptide(L)'
;MSGDLQRVELDDDTDDASRFGQSEHADARGEDGPRRSRRGRVVLGVGAALVVAGLVAAQAVLDARERDAVAALREVRGVLAPIGDSLEVAYSVPGLQWLELPKDDDVLLLVTADGGTGSHLRAVDAETGVARWDVPVGAQVATAQGVQCGAGRLDGVGAVVACLDTDGGVRWDDDGQSERRPATYARVLVHAQDDGRQVAAWDLDLTDEGFAVLDGQVAAVARDGADLVVTAHDLATGQQRWRRSLVGAGGEQAEGDVDAYYTSVNVLVGGGAFVVSAPDGSQVVVAADGTVLPPTRGVNWVGPDTRTLVVDINADDADGARTALVRDGVLSPAVRGTAVSTGVDDGSFGDVVFTSADGLTAWDATTGARRWATDGDDGVATYHGVLVARGTVYGWGPSGLTAFDRDGHVRWRHALPDEATPSNVSTDGERLYVVVDTSDGQVPSVPEVQALTFDGEPAGRVAVPRDIRWLSPINDRFWGSVVTDDGESSIAVLR
;
A
#
# COMPACT_ATOMS: atom_id res chain seq x y z
N MET A 1 2.89 44.28 6.02
CA MET A 1 4.30 44.65 5.75
C MET A 1 4.57 44.30 4.31
N SER A 2 4.72 45.33 3.49
CA SER A 2 4.88 45.24 2.02
C SER A 2 6.36 44.99 1.76
N GLY A 3 6.71 43.85 1.17
CA GLY A 3 8.07 43.51 0.80
C GLY A 3 8.22 43.75 -0.71
N ASP A 4 9.13 44.68 -1.05
CA ASP A 4 9.50 45.02 -2.40
C ASP A 4 10.12 43.82 -3.16
N LEU A 5 9.50 43.45 -4.25
CA LEU A 5 10.09 42.55 -5.25
C LEU A 5 11.13 43.30 -6.07
N GLN A 6 12.41 43.00 -5.87
CA GLN A 6 13.49 43.43 -6.74
C GLN A 6 13.40 42.68 -8.08
N ARG A 7 13.13 43.46 -9.12
CA ARG A 7 13.17 43.03 -10.51
C ARG A 7 14.64 42.95 -10.96
N VAL A 8 15.09 41.75 -11.27
CA VAL A 8 16.41 41.56 -11.93
C VAL A 8 16.21 41.79 -13.43
N GLU A 9 16.76 42.89 -13.93
CA GLU A 9 16.92 43.13 -15.38
C GLU A 9 18.14 42.32 -15.87
N LEU A 10 17.89 41.40 -16.80
CA LEU A 10 18.95 40.76 -17.59
C LEU A 10 19.32 41.70 -18.72
N ASP A 11 20.53 42.24 -18.67
CA ASP A 11 21.15 42.97 -19.76
C ASP A 11 21.43 42.01 -20.92
N ASP A 12 20.76 42.27 -22.03
CA ASP A 12 20.94 41.62 -23.33
C ASP A 12 22.12 42.31 -24.07
N ASP A 13 23.36 41.90 -23.77
CA ASP A 13 24.54 42.33 -24.50
C ASP A 13 24.68 41.56 -25.82
N THR A 14 23.86 41.92 -26.81
CA THR A 14 24.03 41.57 -28.22
C THR A 14 24.20 42.84 -29.05
N ASP A 15 25.41 43.42 -29.03
CA ASP A 15 25.87 44.31 -30.12
C ASP A 15 27.39 44.49 -30.03
N ASP A 16 28.18 43.68 -30.72
CA ASP A 16 29.47 44.06 -31.27
C ASP A 16 29.95 43.08 -32.36
N ALA A 17 29.34 43.16 -33.53
CA ALA A 17 29.84 42.50 -34.74
C ALA A 17 29.76 43.46 -35.96
N SER A 18 30.46 44.59 -35.89
CA SER A 18 30.67 45.38 -37.07
C SER A 18 31.87 46.33 -36.92
N ARG A 19 33.06 45.79 -36.99
CA ARG A 19 34.28 46.58 -37.39
C ARG A 19 35.45 45.63 -37.71
N PHE A 20 35.50 45.11 -38.90
CA PHE A 20 36.81 44.83 -39.49
C PHE A 20 36.85 45.38 -40.91
N GLY A 21 37.67 46.41 -41.02
CA GLY A 21 37.91 47.18 -42.20
C GLY A 21 38.59 46.37 -43.29
N GLN A 22 38.28 46.81 -44.47
CA GLN A 22 39.05 46.56 -45.68
C GLN A 22 40.51 46.97 -45.52
N SER A 23 41.46 46.10 -45.80
CA SER A 23 42.81 46.43 -46.11
C SER A 23 43.28 45.67 -47.36
N GLU A 24 43.78 46.46 -48.25
CA GLU A 24 44.28 46.29 -49.61
C GLU A 24 45.29 45.16 -49.83
N HIS A 25 45.27 44.74 -51.07
CA HIS A 25 46.26 44.02 -51.86
C HIS A 25 47.69 44.01 -51.33
N ALA A 26 48.24 42.81 -51.22
CA ALA A 26 49.66 42.58 -51.51
C ALA A 26 49.83 41.17 -52.10
N ASP A 27 50.23 41.15 -53.36
CA ASP A 27 50.79 40.00 -54.05
C ASP A 27 51.95 39.40 -53.24
N ALA A 28 51.91 38.15 -52.93
CA ALA A 28 53.06 37.33 -52.56
C ALA A 28 52.89 35.87 -52.92
N ARG A 29 53.48 35.49 -54.00
CA ARG A 29 54.21 34.23 -54.31
C ARG A 29 53.91 33.02 -53.44
N GLY A 30 53.57 31.96 -54.17
CA GLY A 30 53.38 30.57 -53.71
C GLY A 30 54.37 30.10 -52.63
N GLU A 31 53.74 29.64 -51.55
CA GLU A 31 54.36 28.65 -50.68
C GLU A 31 53.50 27.40 -50.70
N ASP A 32 54.12 26.28 -51.05
CA ASP A 32 53.59 24.93 -51.00
C ASP A 32 53.02 24.65 -49.57
N GLY A 33 51.77 24.87 -49.39
CA GLY A 33 51.08 24.47 -48.14
C GLY A 33 51.26 22.92 -47.89
N PRO A 34 51.60 22.56 -46.71
CA PRO A 34 51.80 21.14 -46.38
C PRO A 34 50.58 20.33 -46.81
N ARG A 35 50.72 19.46 -47.78
CA ARG A 35 49.75 18.45 -48.18
C ARG A 35 49.36 17.67 -46.93
N ARG A 36 48.33 18.12 -46.18
CA ARG A 36 47.73 17.39 -45.07
C ARG A 36 47.38 15.98 -45.59
N SER A 37 48.22 15.02 -45.18
CA SER A 37 48.20 13.67 -45.70
C SER A 37 46.79 13.08 -45.55
N ARG A 38 46.23 12.53 -46.64
CA ARG A 38 44.97 11.79 -46.64
C ARG A 38 44.91 10.76 -45.52
N ARG A 39 46.05 10.22 -45.09
CA ARG A 39 46.20 9.28 -43.98
C ARG A 39 45.80 9.89 -42.62
N GLY A 40 46.12 11.15 -42.34
CA GLY A 40 45.68 11.80 -41.09
C GLY A 40 44.15 11.97 -41.00
N ARG A 41 43.46 12.25 -42.10
CA ARG A 41 42.00 12.37 -42.13
C ARG A 41 41.32 11.00 -41.95
N VAL A 42 41.90 9.94 -42.50
CA VAL A 42 41.38 8.57 -42.34
C VAL A 42 41.54 8.11 -40.90
N VAL A 43 42.67 8.32 -40.26
CA VAL A 43 42.91 7.96 -38.85
C VAL A 43 41.98 8.74 -37.93
N LEU A 44 41.72 10.02 -38.18
CA LEU A 44 40.82 10.82 -37.38
C LEU A 44 39.35 10.36 -37.56
N GLY A 45 38.96 9.96 -38.78
CA GLY A 45 37.63 9.40 -39.08
C GLY A 45 37.40 8.05 -38.42
N VAL A 46 38.40 7.16 -38.42
CA VAL A 46 38.32 5.84 -37.75
C VAL A 46 38.26 6.02 -36.23
N GLY A 47 39.07 6.92 -35.65
CA GLY A 47 39.01 7.25 -34.24
C GLY A 47 37.62 7.76 -33.79
N ALA A 48 37.05 8.69 -34.53
CA ALA A 48 35.70 9.21 -34.26
C ALA A 48 34.63 8.12 -34.38
N ALA A 49 34.73 7.25 -35.39
CA ALA A 49 33.77 6.13 -35.55
C ALA A 49 33.85 5.13 -34.39
N LEU A 50 35.05 4.84 -33.86
CA LEU A 50 35.22 3.95 -32.69
C LEU A 50 34.66 4.59 -31.41
N VAL A 51 34.82 5.90 -31.21
CA VAL A 51 34.24 6.62 -30.07
C VAL A 51 32.72 6.59 -30.14
N VAL A 52 32.12 6.85 -31.29
CA VAL A 52 30.67 6.78 -31.48
C VAL A 52 30.15 5.35 -31.26
N ALA A 53 30.83 4.35 -31.82
CA ALA A 53 30.46 2.95 -31.61
C ALA A 53 30.56 2.56 -30.13
N GLY A 54 31.60 3.03 -29.41
CA GLY A 54 31.75 2.84 -27.98
C GLY A 54 30.63 3.50 -27.17
N LEU A 55 30.24 4.72 -27.51
CA LEU A 55 29.11 5.43 -26.86
C LEU A 55 27.78 4.73 -27.11
N VAL A 56 27.50 4.28 -28.35
CA VAL A 56 26.28 3.54 -28.66
C VAL A 56 26.26 2.20 -27.92
N ALA A 57 27.37 1.48 -27.85
CA ALA A 57 27.45 0.24 -27.08
C ALA A 57 27.24 0.49 -25.58
N ALA A 58 27.85 1.54 -25.01
CA ALA A 58 27.66 1.91 -23.61
C ALA A 58 26.19 2.27 -23.34
N GLN A 59 25.57 3.05 -24.23
CA GLN A 59 24.14 3.40 -24.11
C GLN A 59 23.26 2.14 -24.17
N ALA A 60 23.51 1.23 -25.12
CA ALA A 60 22.74 0.00 -25.23
C ALA A 60 22.85 -0.88 -23.96
N VAL A 61 24.02 -0.89 -23.31
CA VAL A 61 24.20 -1.61 -22.03
C VAL A 61 23.44 -0.93 -20.89
N LEU A 62 23.46 0.40 -20.83
CA LEU A 62 22.69 1.16 -19.84
C LEU A 62 21.18 0.96 -20.03
N ASP A 63 20.70 1.05 -21.26
CA ASP A 63 19.29 0.83 -21.59
C ASP A 63 18.83 -0.63 -21.28
N ALA A 64 19.74 -1.60 -21.47
CA ALA A 64 19.44 -2.99 -21.08
C ALA A 64 19.33 -3.15 -19.57
N ARG A 65 20.28 -2.58 -18.81
CA ARG A 65 20.22 -2.62 -17.34
C ARG A 65 19.00 -1.92 -16.77
N GLU A 66 18.60 -0.80 -17.37
CA GLU A 66 17.41 -0.07 -16.94
C GLU A 66 16.16 -0.92 -17.18
N ARG A 67 16.04 -1.55 -18.37
CA ARG A 67 14.91 -2.45 -18.66
C ARG A 67 14.86 -3.65 -17.72
N ASP A 68 16.01 -4.24 -17.39
CA ASP A 68 16.10 -5.35 -16.45
C ASP A 68 15.69 -4.90 -15.02
N ALA A 69 16.11 -3.70 -14.61
CA ALA A 69 15.73 -3.13 -13.31
C ALA A 69 14.21 -2.83 -13.22
N VAL A 70 13.62 -2.28 -14.29
CA VAL A 70 12.17 -2.06 -14.39
C VAL A 70 11.43 -3.40 -14.34
N ALA A 71 11.88 -4.39 -15.10
CA ALA A 71 11.25 -5.72 -15.11
C ALA A 71 11.29 -6.39 -13.73
N ALA A 72 12.46 -6.34 -13.07
CA ALA A 72 12.59 -6.88 -11.72
C ALA A 72 11.70 -6.17 -10.71
N LEU A 73 11.56 -4.83 -10.81
CA LEU A 73 10.72 -4.06 -9.92
C LEU A 73 9.22 -4.36 -10.14
N ARG A 74 8.80 -4.63 -11.36
CA ARG A 74 7.42 -5.02 -11.70
C ARG A 74 7.00 -6.39 -11.13
N GLU A 75 7.94 -7.24 -10.75
CA GLU A 75 7.66 -8.48 -10.04
C GLU A 75 7.44 -8.28 -8.53
N VAL A 76 7.74 -7.08 -8.02
CA VAL A 76 7.54 -6.73 -6.61
C VAL A 76 6.07 -6.44 -6.36
N ARG A 77 5.51 -7.06 -5.33
CA ARG A 77 4.13 -6.82 -4.93
C ARG A 77 3.91 -5.36 -4.53
N GLY A 78 2.80 -4.78 -4.99
CA GLY A 78 2.46 -3.37 -4.75
C GLY A 78 2.99 -2.43 -5.83
N VAL A 79 3.79 -2.92 -6.77
CA VAL A 79 4.19 -2.17 -7.96
C VAL A 79 3.04 -2.20 -8.96
N LEU A 80 2.64 -1.03 -9.42
CA LEU A 80 1.52 -0.86 -10.34
C LEU A 80 1.86 -1.41 -11.74
N ALA A 81 0.85 -1.86 -12.44
CA ALA A 81 0.94 -2.07 -13.90
C ALA A 81 1.31 -0.73 -14.59
N PRO A 82 1.92 -0.76 -15.78
CA PRO A 82 2.29 0.46 -16.48
C PRO A 82 1.11 1.41 -16.65
N ILE A 83 1.29 2.66 -16.23
CA ILE A 83 0.26 3.71 -16.25
C ILE A 83 0.52 4.68 -17.40
N GLY A 84 -0.54 4.98 -18.16
CA GLY A 84 -0.51 6.01 -19.19
C GLY A 84 -0.64 7.44 -18.64
N ASP A 85 -1.02 8.38 -19.51
CA ASP A 85 -1.25 9.77 -19.12
C ASP A 85 -2.66 9.99 -18.51
N SER A 86 -3.51 8.96 -18.49
CA SER A 86 -4.85 8.97 -17.90
C SER A 86 -5.20 7.62 -17.30
N LEU A 87 -5.96 7.64 -16.20
CA LEU A 87 -6.62 6.47 -15.64
C LEU A 87 -8.00 6.34 -16.27
N GLU A 88 -8.39 5.11 -16.54
CA GLU A 88 -9.72 4.76 -17.01
C GLU A 88 -10.35 3.72 -16.08
N VAL A 89 -11.65 3.83 -15.82
CA VAL A 89 -12.37 2.79 -15.07
C VAL A 89 -12.43 1.53 -15.93
N ALA A 90 -11.74 0.50 -15.50
CA ALA A 90 -11.79 -0.81 -16.16
C ALA A 90 -13.13 -1.51 -15.90
N TYR A 91 -13.55 -1.49 -14.64
CA TYR A 91 -14.86 -1.98 -14.19
C TYR A 91 -15.17 -1.47 -12.79
N SER A 92 -16.45 -1.58 -12.39
CA SER A 92 -16.91 -1.23 -11.05
C SER A 92 -17.53 -2.43 -10.34
N VAL A 93 -17.39 -2.48 -9.04
CA VAL A 93 -17.95 -3.52 -8.16
C VAL A 93 -18.96 -2.88 -7.22
N PRO A 94 -20.25 -2.97 -7.52
CA PRO A 94 -21.29 -2.49 -6.61
C PRO A 94 -21.42 -3.42 -5.40
N GLY A 95 -21.82 -2.85 -4.27
CA GLY A 95 -22.12 -3.62 -3.06
C GLY A 95 -20.93 -4.44 -2.51
N LEU A 96 -19.70 -3.97 -2.74
CA LEU A 96 -18.49 -4.64 -2.24
C LEU A 96 -18.47 -4.61 -0.71
N GLN A 97 -18.44 -5.79 -0.09
CA GLN A 97 -18.36 -6.00 1.37
C GLN A 97 -16.98 -6.43 1.81
N TRP A 98 -16.30 -7.22 0.98
CA TRP A 98 -14.99 -7.77 1.29
C TRP A 98 -14.18 -7.99 0.00
N LEU A 99 -12.89 -7.81 0.10
CA LEU A 99 -11.94 -7.99 -0.98
C LEU A 99 -10.71 -8.76 -0.48
N GLU A 100 -10.32 -9.77 -1.20
CA GLU A 100 -9.04 -10.45 -1.04
C GLU A 100 -8.32 -10.50 -2.37
N LEU A 101 -7.03 -10.27 -2.32
CA LEU A 101 -6.15 -10.28 -3.47
C LEU A 101 -5.20 -11.48 -3.35
N PRO A 102 -5.55 -12.62 -3.98
CA PRO A 102 -4.68 -13.79 -3.99
C PRO A 102 -3.31 -13.46 -4.59
N LYS A 103 -2.32 -14.31 -4.32
CA LYS A 103 -0.97 -14.11 -4.85
C LYS A 103 -0.87 -14.17 -6.37
N ASP A 104 -1.78 -14.92 -7.01
CA ASP A 104 -1.85 -15.01 -8.45
C ASP A 104 -2.70 -13.84 -8.94
N ASP A 105 -2.07 -12.79 -9.41
CA ASP A 105 -2.60 -11.44 -9.66
C ASP A 105 -3.70 -11.34 -10.75
N ASP A 106 -4.11 -12.46 -11.35
CA ASP A 106 -5.15 -12.48 -12.39
C ASP A 106 -6.57 -12.74 -11.87
N VAL A 107 -6.73 -12.98 -10.55
CA VAL A 107 -8.02 -13.25 -9.91
C VAL A 107 -8.20 -12.37 -8.70
N LEU A 108 -9.35 -11.71 -8.59
CA LEU A 108 -9.81 -11.06 -7.38
C LEU A 108 -10.93 -11.87 -6.74
N LEU A 109 -10.87 -11.99 -5.42
CA LEU A 109 -11.95 -12.58 -4.65
C LEU A 109 -12.76 -11.47 -3.99
N LEU A 110 -14.03 -11.44 -4.26
CA LEU A 110 -14.94 -10.38 -3.83
C LEU A 110 -16.13 -10.99 -3.09
N VAL A 111 -16.55 -10.35 -2.01
CA VAL A 111 -17.88 -10.57 -1.46
C VAL A 111 -18.73 -9.34 -1.77
N THR A 112 -19.84 -9.56 -2.43
CA THR A 112 -20.79 -8.51 -2.79
C THR A 112 -22.17 -8.81 -2.21
N ALA A 113 -22.89 -7.77 -1.81
CA ALA A 113 -24.30 -7.89 -1.42
C ALA A 113 -25.18 -7.57 -2.63
N ASP A 114 -26.13 -8.44 -2.92
CA ASP A 114 -27.15 -8.21 -3.93
C ASP A 114 -28.42 -7.68 -3.24
N GLY A 115 -28.51 -6.39 -3.00
CA GLY A 115 -29.70 -5.61 -2.63
C GLY A 115 -30.93 -6.31 -2.01
N GLY A 116 -30.74 -7.37 -1.20
CA GLY A 116 -31.83 -8.13 -0.54
C GLY A 116 -31.85 -9.64 -0.77
N THR A 117 -30.96 -10.21 -1.57
CA THR A 117 -30.96 -11.66 -1.87
C THR A 117 -29.86 -12.47 -1.17
N GLY A 118 -28.94 -11.80 -0.47
CA GLY A 118 -27.84 -12.44 0.25
C GLY A 118 -26.48 -11.91 -0.17
N SER A 119 -25.43 -12.53 0.36
CA SER A 119 -24.05 -12.24 -0.02
C SER A 119 -23.50 -13.32 -0.93
N HIS A 120 -22.73 -12.90 -1.90
CA HIS A 120 -22.10 -13.77 -2.90
C HIS A 120 -20.59 -13.64 -2.84
N LEU A 121 -19.90 -14.75 -2.76
CA LEU A 121 -18.46 -14.83 -3.00
C LEU A 121 -18.24 -15.05 -4.50
N ARG A 122 -17.43 -14.18 -5.09
CA ARG A 122 -17.12 -14.19 -6.52
C ARG A 122 -15.63 -14.23 -6.74
N ALA A 123 -15.17 -15.03 -7.66
CA ALA A 123 -13.88 -14.84 -8.27
C ALA A 123 -14.07 -14.13 -9.59
N VAL A 124 -13.42 -12.98 -9.74
CA VAL A 124 -13.47 -12.22 -10.98
C VAL A 124 -12.08 -12.16 -11.60
N ASP A 125 -12.05 -12.12 -12.91
CA ASP A 125 -10.83 -11.82 -13.64
C ASP A 125 -10.39 -10.39 -13.31
N ALA A 126 -9.17 -10.25 -12.84
CA ALA A 126 -8.70 -8.99 -12.29
C ALA A 126 -8.56 -7.88 -13.33
N GLU A 127 -8.40 -8.23 -14.62
CA GLU A 127 -8.28 -7.26 -15.70
C GLU A 127 -9.63 -6.78 -16.21
N THR A 128 -10.59 -7.70 -16.31
CA THR A 128 -11.87 -7.44 -17.00
C THR A 128 -13.07 -7.32 -16.06
N GLY A 129 -12.94 -7.73 -14.77
CA GLY A 129 -14.05 -7.81 -13.83
C GLY A 129 -15.06 -8.91 -14.13
N VAL A 130 -14.81 -9.76 -15.14
CA VAL A 130 -15.72 -10.84 -15.51
C VAL A 130 -15.66 -11.96 -14.49
N ALA A 131 -16.82 -12.35 -13.95
CA ALA A 131 -16.88 -13.43 -12.98
C ALA A 131 -16.44 -14.76 -13.60
N ARG A 132 -15.49 -15.44 -12.98
CA ARG A 132 -15.07 -16.81 -13.30
C ARG A 132 -16.01 -17.83 -12.64
N TRP A 133 -16.41 -17.53 -11.42
CA TRP A 133 -17.44 -18.26 -10.68
C TRP A 133 -18.12 -17.35 -9.64
N ASP A 134 -19.31 -17.75 -9.17
CA ASP A 134 -20.17 -17.00 -8.26
C ASP A 134 -20.94 -18.01 -7.38
N VAL A 135 -20.81 -17.88 -6.06
CA VAL A 135 -21.46 -18.79 -5.11
C VAL A 135 -22.06 -18.01 -3.94
N PRO A 136 -23.24 -18.41 -3.43
CA PRO A 136 -23.82 -17.78 -2.25
C PRO A 136 -23.00 -18.15 -1.00
N VAL A 137 -22.77 -17.18 -0.10
CA VAL A 137 -21.97 -17.38 1.14
C VAL A 137 -22.63 -16.84 2.40
N GLY A 138 -23.86 -16.41 2.35
CA GLY A 138 -24.57 -15.95 3.52
C GLY A 138 -26.05 -15.76 3.25
N ALA A 139 -26.87 -16.00 4.28
CA ALA A 139 -28.26 -15.63 4.27
C ALA A 139 -28.40 -14.10 4.36
N GLN A 140 -29.54 -13.59 3.94
CA GLN A 140 -29.89 -12.18 3.89
C GLN A 140 -29.76 -11.43 5.22
N VAL A 141 -28.58 -11.08 5.64
CA VAL A 141 -28.47 -10.13 6.74
C VAL A 141 -27.74 -8.90 6.21
N ALA A 142 -28.49 -7.82 6.01
CA ALA A 142 -27.91 -6.50 5.84
C ALA A 142 -27.26 -6.12 7.18
N THR A 143 -26.10 -6.67 7.48
CA THR A 143 -25.29 -6.25 8.61
C THR A 143 -24.30 -5.22 8.14
N ALA A 144 -24.03 -4.20 8.93
CA ALA A 144 -23.04 -3.18 8.63
C ALA A 144 -21.63 -3.77 8.42
N GLN A 145 -21.37 -4.96 8.95
CA GLN A 145 -20.07 -5.62 8.86
C GLN A 145 -19.96 -6.56 7.64
N GLY A 146 -21.08 -6.84 6.95
CA GLY A 146 -21.07 -7.77 5.82
C GLY A 146 -20.69 -9.20 6.21
N VAL A 147 -20.46 -10.03 5.20
CA VAL A 147 -19.92 -11.39 5.37
C VAL A 147 -18.41 -11.28 5.61
N GLN A 148 -17.94 -11.88 6.71
CA GLN A 148 -16.52 -11.94 7.00
C GLN A 148 -15.92 -13.17 6.29
N CYS A 149 -14.91 -12.96 5.48
CA CYS A 149 -14.18 -14.02 4.80
C CYS A 149 -12.67 -13.87 5.03
N GLY A 150 -11.94 -14.94 4.73
CA GLY A 150 -10.49 -14.92 4.73
C GLY A 150 -9.92 -16.02 3.84
N ALA A 151 -8.80 -15.72 3.20
CA ALA A 151 -8.09 -16.69 2.37
C ALA A 151 -7.21 -17.61 3.22
N GLY A 152 -7.09 -18.87 2.79
CA GLY A 152 -6.30 -19.88 3.47
C GLY A 152 -5.82 -20.96 2.51
N ARG A 153 -5.28 -22.04 3.09
CA ARG A 153 -4.84 -23.23 2.33
C ARG A 153 -5.32 -24.49 3.02
N LEU A 154 -5.72 -25.47 2.23
CA LEU A 154 -6.02 -26.82 2.70
C LEU A 154 -5.14 -27.85 1.99
N ASP A 155 -4.62 -28.78 2.77
CA ASP A 155 -3.85 -29.91 2.23
C ASP A 155 -4.70 -30.71 1.24
N GLY A 156 -4.15 -30.99 0.08
CA GLY A 156 -4.82 -31.75 -0.98
C GLY A 156 -5.87 -30.98 -1.78
N VAL A 157 -6.24 -29.76 -1.38
CA VAL A 157 -7.16 -28.86 -2.12
C VAL A 157 -6.40 -27.68 -2.73
N GLY A 158 -5.50 -27.06 -1.98
CA GLY A 158 -4.78 -25.87 -2.39
C GLY A 158 -5.32 -24.61 -1.71
N ALA A 159 -5.39 -23.51 -2.45
CA ALA A 159 -5.93 -22.24 -1.97
C ALA A 159 -7.45 -22.30 -1.79
N VAL A 160 -7.93 -21.77 -0.68
CA VAL A 160 -9.35 -21.74 -0.31
C VAL A 160 -9.74 -20.39 0.26
N VAL A 161 -11.04 -20.10 0.25
CA VAL A 161 -11.65 -19.00 1.00
C VAL A 161 -12.64 -19.60 2.00
N ALA A 162 -12.54 -19.16 3.24
CA ALA A 162 -13.56 -19.49 4.23
C ALA A 162 -14.36 -18.24 4.59
N CYS A 163 -15.66 -18.38 4.61
CA CYS A 163 -16.60 -17.31 4.95
C CYS A 163 -17.46 -17.71 6.15
N LEU A 164 -17.77 -16.76 7.01
CA LEU A 164 -18.70 -16.91 8.11
C LEU A 164 -20.11 -16.58 7.62
N ASP A 165 -20.97 -17.59 7.57
CA ASP A 165 -22.41 -17.45 7.36
C ASP A 165 -23.10 -17.39 8.72
N THR A 166 -23.70 -16.25 9.06
CA THR A 166 -24.36 -15.99 10.34
C THR A 166 -25.54 -15.05 10.15
N ASP A 167 -26.54 -15.14 11.03
CA ASP A 167 -27.65 -14.18 11.11
C ASP A 167 -27.45 -13.11 12.21
N GLY A 168 -26.31 -13.15 12.89
CA GLY A 168 -25.89 -12.15 13.86
C GLY A 168 -25.16 -10.97 13.22
N GLY A 169 -24.97 -9.89 13.97
CA GLY A 169 -24.21 -8.72 13.54
C GLY A 169 -24.80 -7.39 13.97
N VAL A 170 -24.30 -6.32 13.38
CA VAL A 170 -24.78 -4.97 13.64
C VAL A 170 -25.67 -4.53 12.48
N ARG A 171 -26.88 -4.10 12.78
CA ARG A 171 -27.83 -3.52 11.81
C ARG A 171 -27.97 -2.03 12.06
N TRP A 172 -27.99 -1.24 11.00
CA TRP A 172 -28.35 0.17 11.04
C TRP A 172 -29.83 0.32 10.68
N ASP A 173 -30.55 1.13 11.46
CA ASP A 173 -31.91 1.52 11.11
C ASP A 173 -31.91 2.75 10.18
N ASP A 174 -33.10 3.15 9.73
CA ASP A 174 -33.28 4.28 8.83
C ASP A 174 -32.93 5.64 9.49
N ASP A 175 -32.82 5.68 10.81
CA ASP A 175 -32.43 6.85 11.60
C ASP A 175 -30.91 6.88 11.88
N GLY A 176 -30.16 5.91 11.33
CA GLY A 176 -28.71 5.80 11.50
C GLY A 176 -28.29 5.26 12.87
N GLN A 177 -29.24 4.66 13.62
CA GLN A 177 -28.91 3.99 14.89
C GLN A 177 -28.47 2.55 14.63
N SER A 178 -27.47 2.10 15.35
CA SER A 178 -26.99 0.73 15.24
C SER A 178 -27.58 -0.17 16.32
N GLU A 179 -28.13 -1.30 15.91
CA GLU A 179 -28.62 -2.35 16.81
C GLU A 179 -27.80 -3.61 16.61
N ARG A 180 -27.30 -4.18 17.71
CA ARG A 180 -26.63 -5.45 17.70
C ARG A 180 -27.64 -6.59 17.79
N ARG A 181 -27.58 -7.53 16.84
CA ARG A 181 -28.35 -8.78 16.85
C ARG A 181 -27.44 -9.94 17.19
N PRO A 182 -27.71 -10.67 18.31
CA PRO A 182 -27.00 -11.92 18.58
C PRO A 182 -27.30 -12.95 17.49
N ALA A 183 -26.30 -13.72 17.11
CA ALA A 183 -26.45 -14.80 16.16
C ALA A 183 -27.32 -15.92 16.74
N THR A 184 -28.21 -16.48 15.93
CA THR A 184 -28.94 -17.71 16.28
C THR A 184 -28.30 -18.96 15.64
N TYR A 185 -27.47 -18.74 14.60
CA TYR A 185 -26.60 -19.76 14.02
C TYR A 185 -25.32 -19.12 13.50
N ALA A 186 -24.29 -19.93 13.33
CA ALA A 186 -23.09 -19.59 12.56
C ALA A 186 -22.46 -20.83 11.98
N ARG A 187 -22.05 -20.69 10.75
CA ARG A 187 -21.47 -21.74 9.96
C ARG A 187 -20.28 -21.23 9.19
N VAL A 188 -19.21 -21.99 9.16
CA VAL A 188 -18.08 -21.70 8.27
C VAL A 188 -18.29 -22.46 6.97
N LEU A 189 -18.25 -21.74 5.86
CA LEU A 189 -18.31 -22.26 4.51
C LEU A 189 -16.92 -22.11 3.88
N VAL A 190 -16.33 -23.22 3.42
CA VAL A 190 -14.99 -23.22 2.81
C VAL A 190 -15.10 -23.57 1.34
N HIS A 191 -14.61 -22.69 0.48
CA HIS A 191 -14.66 -22.82 -0.97
C HIS A 191 -13.25 -22.90 -1.56
N ALA A 192 -13.05 -23.76 -2.55
CA ALA A 192 -11.82 -23.76 -3.37
C ALA A 192 -11.76 -22.47 -4.20
N GLN A 193 -10.59 -21.84 -4.27
CA GLN A 193 -10.42 -20.56 -4.99
C GLN A 193 -10.50 -20.70 -6.51
N ASP A 194 -10.15 -21.86 -7.03
CA ASP A 194 -10.06 -22.11 -8.47
C ASP A 194 -11.42 -22.27 -9.15
N ASP A 195 -12.40 -22.87 -8.48
CA ASP A 195 -13.70 -23.20 -9.07
C ASP A 195 -14.93 -22.84 -8.22
N GLY A 196 -14.72 -22.27 -7.04
CA GLY A 196 -15.80 -21.92 -6.08
C GLY A 196 -16.46 -23.11 -5.40
N ARG A 197 -16.01 -24.34 -5.67
CA ARG A 197 -16.61 -25.55 -5.11
C ARG A 197 -16.46 -25.58 -3.58
N GLN A 198 -17.58 -25.78 -2.87
CA GLN A 198 -17.55 -25.96 -1.42
C GLN A 198 -16.80 -27.25 -1.06
N VAL A 199 -15.75 -27.12 -0.28
CA VAL A 199 -14.86 -28.23 0.12
C VAL A 199 -15.07 -28.65 1.58
N ALA A 200 -15.56 -27.73 2.43
CA ALA A 200 -15.96 -28.03 3.79
C ALA A 200 -17.08 -27.09 4.25
N ALA A 201 -17.85 -27.55 5.25
CA ALA A 201 -18.79 -26.72 5.99
C ALA A 201 -18.96 -27.31 7.38
N TRP A 202 -18.99 -26.46 8.40
CA TRP A 202 -19.17 -26.86 9.78
C TRP A 202 -19.72 -25.71 10.62
N ASP A 203 -20.44 -26.07 11.71
CA ASP A 203 -21.10 -25.10 12.56
C ASP A 203 -20.13 -24.60 13.66
N LEU A 204 -20.23 -23.34 14.04
CA LEU A 204 -19.56 -22.73 15.19
C LEU A 204 -20.52 -22.64 16.36
N ASP A 205 -19.99 -22.91 17.57
CA ASP A 205 -20.80 -22.80 18.80
C ASP A 205 -20.99 -21.37 19.28
N LEU A 206 -20.11 -20.44 18.83
CA LEU A 206 -20.07 -19.03 19.25
C LEU A 206 -19.68 -18.14 18.08
N THR A 207 -20.31 -16.93 17.93
CA THR A 207 -20.23 -16.36 16.62
C THR A 207 -20.57 -14.94 16.37
N ASP A 208 -20.46 -14.08 17.28
CA ASP A 208 -21.00 -12.75 17.01
C ASP A 208 -19.97 -11.62 16.98
N GLU A 209 -18.68 -11.90 17.18
CA GLU A 209 -17.76 -10.78 17.33
C GLU A 209 -16.70 -10.68 16.22
N GLY A 210 -16.05 -11.75 15.83
CA GLY A 210 -15.01 -11.65 14.81
C GLY A 210 -14.56 -12.99 14.25
N PHE A 211 -14.06 -12.96 13.01
CA PHE A 211 -13.66 -14.13 12.25
C PHE A 211 -12.43 -13.82 11.40
N ALA A 212 -11.45 -14.72 11.38
CA ALA A 212 -10.30 -14.62 10.49
C ALA A 212 -9.72 -15.99 10.14
N VAL A 213 -9.04 -16.08 9.02
CA VAL A 213 -8.42 -17.31 8.50
C VAL A 213 -6.91 -17.13 8.44
N LEU A 214 -6.18 -18.09 9.01
CA LEU A 214 -4.72 -18.11 8.96
C LEU A 214 -4.25 -19.53 8.67
N ASP A 215 -3.67 -19.73 7.53
CA ASP A 215 -3.13 -21.04 7.09
C ASP A 215 -4.04 -22.23 7.36
N GLY A 216 -4.32 -23.12 7.45
CA GLY A 216 -5.23 -24.22 7.70
C GLY A 216 -6.05 -24.11 9.01
N GLN A 217 -6.29 -22.90 9.53
CA GLN A 217 -7.11 -22.68 10.70
C GLN A 217 -7.96 -21.41 10.62
N VAL A 218 -9.05 -21.42 11.37
CA VAL A 218 -9.97 -20.30 11.54
C VAL A 218 -9.93 -19.87 13.00
N ALA A 219 -9.76 -18.58 13.26
CA ALA A 219 -10.04 -17.99 14.56
C ALA A 219 -11.44 -17.39 14.58
N ALA A 220 -12.21 -17.71 15.61
CA ALA A 220 -13.48 -17.10 15.94
C ALA A 220 -13.38 -16.44 17.31
N VAL A 221 -13.96 -15.26 17.46
CA VAL A 221 -13.96 -14.51 18.71
C VAL A 221 -15.39 -14.33 19.20
N ALA A 222 -15.60 -14.62 20.46
CA ALA A 222 -16.87 -14.43 21.13
C ALA A 222 -16.67 -13.71 22.47
N ARG A 223 -17.71 -13.05 22.93
CA ARG A 223 -17.76 -12.40 24.23
C ARG A 223 -18.23 -13.39 25.31
N ASP A 224 -17.53 -13.40 26.45
CA ASP A 224 -17.91 -14.17 27.64
C ASP A 224 -17.84 -13.24 28.86
N GLY A 225 -18.94 -12.56 29.13
CA GLY A 225 -18.96 -11.47 30.12
C GLY A 225 -18.07 -10.28 29.72
N ALA A 226 -17.10 -9.96 30.58
CA ALA A 226 -16.12 -8.90 30.34
C ALA A 226 -14.87 -9.39 29.56
N ASP A 227 -14.82 -10.67 29.22
CA ASP A 227 -13.69 -11.27 28.52
C ASP A 227 -14.02 -11.49 27.04
N LEU A 228 -13.00 -11.46 26.20
CA LEU A 228 -13.07 -12.02 24.86
C LEU A 228 -12.48 -13.43 24.86
N VAL A 229 -13.15 -14.33 24.19
CA VAL A 229 -12.69 -15.71 24.03
C VAL A 229 -12.36 -15.96 22.57
N VAL A 230 -11.10 -16.25 22.30
CA VAL A 230 -10.63 -16.64 20.96
C VAL A 230 -10.55 -18.16 20.91
N THR A 231 -11.20 -18.74 19.90
CA THR A 231 -11.12 -20.17 19.60
C THR A 231 -10.54 -20.35 18.20
N ALA A 232 -9.56 -21.22 18.05
CA ALA A 232 -9.10 -21.62 16.73
C ALA A 232 -9.57 -23.02 16.39
N HIS A 233 -10.01 -23.18 15.16
CA HIS A 233 -10.55 -24.42 14.63
C HIS A 233 -9.74 -24.84 13.40
N ASP A 234 -9.61 -26.13 13.20
CA ASP A 234 -9.09 -26.68 11.96
C ASP A 234 -10.01 -26.31 10.79
N LEU A 235 -9.45 -25.74 9.75
CA LEU A 235 -10.21 -25.19 8.62
C LEU A 235 -10.99 -26.26 7.85
N ALA A 236 -10.47 -27.50 7.76
CA ALA A 236 -11.13 -28.59 7.05
C ALA A 236 -12.25 -29.26 7.85
N THR A 237 -12.05 -29.42 9.16
CA THR A 237 -12.88 -30.30 9.99
C THR A 237 -13.73 -29.58 11.04
N GLY A 238 -13.42 -28.31 11.32
CA GLY A 238 -14.04 -27.55 12.40
C GLY A 238 -13.60 -27.99 13.81
N GLN A 239 -12.66 -28.96 13.94
CA GLN A 239 -12.18 -29.38 15.26
C GLN A 239 -11.43 -28.23 15.94
N GLN A 240 -11.81 -27.96 17.21
CA GLN A 240 -11.10 -26.93 17.99
C GLN A 240 -9.65 -27.35 18.22
N ARG A 241 -8.71 -26.49 17.83
CA ARG A 241 -7.27 -26.65 18.04
C ARG A 241 -6.83 -26.09 19.39
N TRP A 242 -7.29 -24.88 19.70
CA TRP A 242 -7.01 -24.22 20.97
C TRP A 242 -8.12 -23.21 21.34
N ARG A 243 -8.15 -22.79 22.59
CA ARG A 243 -9.02 -21.73 23.12
C ARG A 243 -8.23 -20.85 24.09
N ARG A 244 -8.45 -19.54 24.02
CA ARG A 244 -7.83 -18.53 24.91
C ARG A 244 -8.87 -17.55 25.40
N SER A 245 -8.86 -17.23 26.71
CA SER A 245 -9.58 -16.10 27.26
C SER A 245 -8.64 -14.91 27.33
N LEU A 246 -9.08 -13.79 26.80
CA LEU A 246 -8.41 -12.49 26.83
C LEU A 246 -9.11 -11.68 27.92
N VAL A 247 -8.62 -11.82 29.16
CA VAL A 247 -9.23 -11.28 30.37
C VAL A 247 -9.30 -9.75 30.33
N GLY A 248 -10.50 -9.21 30.56
CA GLY A 248 -10.74 -7.77 30.59
C GLY A 248 -10.74 -7.09 29.21
N ALA A 249 -10.43 -7.83 28.13
CA ALA A 249 -10.40 -7.25 26.78
C ALA A 249 -11.82 -6.95 26.23
N GLY A 250 -12.87 -7.50 26.83
CA GLY A 250 -14.25 -7.27 26.41
C GLY A 250 -14.79 -5.89 26.77
N GLY A 251 -14.15 -5.15 27.66
CA GLY A 251 -14.58 -3.85 28.14
C GLY A 251 -15.94 -3.88 28.85
N GLU A 252 -16.21 -2.92 29.73
CA GLU A 252 -17.61 -2.62 30.08
C GLU A 252 -18.24 -1.93 28.86
N GLN A 253 -19.36 -2.45 28.36
CA GLN A 253 -20.14 -1.69 27.39
C GLN A 253 -20.45 -0.34 28.05
N ALA A 254 -19.95 0.75 27.47
CA ALA A 254 -20.38 2.05 27.89
C ALA A 254 -21.90 2.12 27.75
N GLU A 255 -22.62 2.18 28.89
CA GLU A 255 -24.05 2.46 28.87
C GLU A 255 -24.23 3.89 28.35
N GLY A 256 -24.51 4.02 27.07
CA GLY A 256 -24.76 5.29 26.40
C GLY A 256 -24.43 5.16 24.92
N ASP A 257 -25.06 5.97 24.10
CA ASP A 257 -25.05 6.13 22.64
C ASP A 257 -23.68 6.00 21.92
N VAL A 258 -22.87 5.03 22.29
CA VAL A 258 -21.66 4.69 21.57
C VAL A 258 -22.07 3.83 20.40
N ASP A 259 -21.84 4.36 19.24
CA ASP A 259 -22.06 3.75 17.95
C ASP A 259 -21.60 2.27 17.97
N ALA A 260 -22.53 1.31 17.84
CA ALA A 260 -22.23 -0.12 17.96
C ALA A 260 -21.17 -0.58 16.96
N TYR A 261 -20.93 0.20 15.91
CA TYR A 261 -19.85 0.00 14.94
C TYR A 261 -18.47 0.12 15.61
N TYR A 262 -18.27 1.11 16.50
CA TYR A 262 -17.01 1.31 17.21
C TYR A 262 -16.79 0.34 18.37
N THR A 263 -17.83 -0.40 18.76
CA THR A 263 -17.74 -1.42 19.82
C THR A 263 -17.62 -2.85 19.29
N SER A 264 -17.46 -3.01 17.96
CA SER A 264 -17.30 -4.33 17.35
C SER A 264 -15.88 -4.87 17.53
N VAL A 265 -15.80 -6.18 17.76
CA VAL A 265 -14.52 -6.90 17.75
C VAL A 265 -14.14 -7.20 16.32
N ASN A 266 -12.92 -6.84 15.94
CA ASN A 266 -12.36 -7.18 14.64
C ASN A 266 -11.20 -8.17 14.80
N VAL A 267 -11.08 -9.10 13.88
CA VAL A 267 -9.93 -10.00 13.81
C VAL A 267 -9.24 -9.80 12.46
N LEU A 268 -7.96 -9.47 12.52
CA LEU A 268 -7.09 -9.36 11.35
C LEU A 268 -6.04 -10.47 11.40
N VAL A 269 -5.38 -10.69 10.28
CA VAL A 269 -4.32 -11.68 10.14
C VAL A 269 -3.07 -11.02 9.58
N GLY A 270 -1.94 -11.31 10.17
CA GLY A 270 -0.65 -10.87 9.68
C GLY A 270 0.50 -11.43 10.51
N GLY A 271 1.67 -11.58 9.91
CA GLY A 271 2.85 -12.05 10.61
C GLY A 271 2.75 -13.45 11.21
N GLY A 272 1.88 -14.32 10.71
CA GLY A 272 1.63 -15.63 11.30
C GLY A 272 0.84 -15.56 12.63
N ALA A 273 0.06 -14.52 12.84
CA ALA A 273 -0.72 -14.28 14.04
C ALA A 273 -2.11 -13.73 13.72
N PHE A 274 -3.01 -13.86 14.68
CA PHE A 274 -4.30 -13.18 14.72
C PHE A 274 -4.19 -11.91 15.56
N VAL A 275 -4.81 -10.84 15.11
CA VAL A 275 -4.94 -9.59 15.86
C VAL A 275 -6.39 -9.42 16.24
N VAL A 276 -6.67 -9.44 17.51
CA VAL A 276 -8.01 -9.23 18.06
C VAL A 276 -8.10 -7.79 18.55
N SER A 277 -8.91 -6.98 17.91
CA SER A 277 -9.21 -5.62 18.34
C SER A 277 -10.43 -5.63 19.25
N ALA A 278 -10.25 -5.16 20.47
CA ALA A 278 -11.33 -5.08 21.46
C ALA A 278 -12.14 -3.76 21.30
N PRO A 279 -13.35 -3.70 21.85
CA PRO A 279 -14.21 -2.51 21.76
C PRO A 279 -13.63 -1.23 22.37
N ASP A 280 -12.73 -1.36 23.34
CA ASP A 280 -12.02 -0.23 23.97
C ASP A 280 -10.85 0.29 23.11
N GLY A 281 -10.67 -0.27 21.91
CA GLY A 281 -9.58 0.04 20.99
C GLY A 281 -8.26 -0.68 21.33
N SER A 282 -8.22 -1.47 22.42
CA SER A 282 -7.06 -2.30 22.70
C SER A 282 -6.95 -3.43 21.68
N GLN A 283 -5.71 -3.85 21.42
CA GLN A 283 -5.45 -4.94 20.49
C GLN A 283 -4.57 -6.01 21.12
N VAL A 284 -4.93 -7.25 20.88
CA VAL A 284 -4.20 -8.42 21.39
C VAL A 284 -3.75 -9.26 20.21
N VAL A 285 -2.46 -9.57 20.17
CA VAL A 285 -1.87 -10.43 19.14
C VAL A 285 -1.76 -11.85 19.67
N VAL A 286 -2.34 -12.81 18.96
CA VAL A 286 -2.33 -14.23 19.30
C VAL A 286 -1.68 -15.01 18.17
N ALA A 287 -0.55 -15.63 18.43
CA ALA A 287 0.14 -16.47 17.46
C ALA A 287 -0.72 -17.68 17.02
N ALA A 288 -0.38 -18.27 15.89
CA ALA A 288 -1.12 -19.41 15.32
C ALA A 288 -1.27 -20.62 16.27
N ASP A 289 -0.37 -20.78 17.24
CA ASP A 289 -0.43 -21.84 18.25
C ASP A 289 -1.26 -21.46 19.50
N GLY A 290 -1.85 -20.28 19.52
CA GLY A 290 -2.60 -19.72 20.62
C GLY A 290 -1.74 -19.03 21.70
N THR A 291 -0.46 -18.82 21.47
CA THR A 291 0.38 -18.01 22.36
C THR A 291 -0.02 -16.55 22.26
N VAL A 292 -0.41 -15.95 23.39
CA VAL A 292 -0.67 -14.50 23.47
C VAL A 292 0.66 -13.77 23.54
N LEU A 293 0.90 -12.88 22.59
CA LEU A 293 2.10 -12.04 22.58
C LEU A 293 1.97 -10.92 23.62
N PRO A 294 3.08 -10.26 24.02
CA PRO A 294 3.03 -9.13 24.94
C PRO A 294 2.02 -8.07 24.50
N PRO A 295 1.42 -7.32 25.44
CA PRO A 295 0.39 -6.33 25.11
C PRO A 295 0.90 -5.34 24.09
N THR A 296 0.07 -5.10 23.07
CA THR A 296 0.30 -4.10 22.04
C THR A 296 -0.70 -2.95 22.23
N ARG A 297 -0.29 -1.74 21.90
CA ARG A 297 -1.18 -0.57 21.93
C ARG A 297 -2.01 -0.47 20.66
N GLY A 298 -1.49 -1.02 19.58
CA GLY A 298 -2.16 -1.02 18.30
C GLY A 298 -1.38 -1.81 17.25
N VAL A 299 -2.09 -2.20 16.20
CA VAL A 299 -1.50 -2.70 14.97
C VAL A 299 -1.50 -1.55 13.97
N ASN A 300 -0.32 -1.14 13.51
CA ASN A 300 -0.21 -0.05 12.57
C ASN A 300 -0.52 -0.51 11.14
N TRP A 301 0.01 -1.66 10.74
CA TRP A 301 -0.26 -2.21 9.42
C TRP A 301 0.25 -3.65 9.27
N VAL A 302 -0.26 -4.31 8.23
CA VAL A 302 0.22 -5.61 7.78
C VAL A 302 1.06 -5.39 6.54
N GLY A 303 2.25 -5.97 6.48
CA GLY A 303 3.12 -5.87 5.31
C GLY A 303 2.42 -6.36 4.03
N PRO A 304 2.80 -5.88 2.85
CA PRO A 304 2.14 -6.22 1.59
C PRO A 304 2.15 -7.73 1.31
N ASP A 305 3.10 -8.47 1.87
CA ASP A 305 3.18 -9.92 1.80
C ASP A 305 2.34 -10.66 2.85
N THR A 306 1.65 -9.93 3.75
CA THR A 306 0.92 -10.44 4.93
C THR A 306 1.79 -11.24 5.93
N ARG A 307 3.09 -11.40 5.67
CA ARG A 307 4.03 -12.15 6.53
C ARG A 307 4.60 -11.32 7.66
N THR A 308 4.46 -10.01 7.58
CA THR A 308 4.95 -9.08 8.58
C THR A 308 3.78 -8.26 9.12
N LEU A 309 3.60 -8.28 10.43
CA LEU A 309 2.67 -7.40 11.13
C LEU A 309 3.48 -6.39 11.93
N VAL A 310 3.13 -5.13 11.82
CA VAL A 310 3.78 -4.05 12.55
C VAL A 310 2.90 -3.63 13.70
N VAL A 311 3.44 -3.71 14.92
CA VAL A 311 2.71 -3.46 16.16
C VAL A 311 3.37 -2.37 16.99
N ASP A 312 2.55 -1.50 17.58
CA ASP A 312 3.00 -0.58 18.62
C ASP A 312 3.02 -1.30 19.97
N ILE A 313 4.15 -1.29 20.61
CA ILE A 313 4.31 -1.83 21.96
C ILE A 313 3.88 -0.76 22.96
N ASN A 314 3.04 -1.15 23.91
CA ASN A 314 2.66 -0.30 25.00
C ASN A 314 3.88 -0.10 25.90
N ALA A 315 4.56 1.03 25.75
CA ALA A 315 5.55 1.48 26.69
C ALA A 315 4.84 2.47 27.61
N ASP A 316 4.50 2.05 28.82
CA ASP A 316 4.11 2.97 29.91
C ASP A 316 5.26 3.92 30.30
N ASP A 317 6.33 3.92 29.53
CA ASP A 317 7.58 4.58 29.80
C ASP A 317 7.65 5.97 29.19
N ALA A 318 8.35 6.86 29.88
CA ALA A 318 8.72 8.21 29.44
C ALA A 318 9.54 8.25 28.12
N ASP A 319 9.86 7.08 27.55
CA ASP A 319 10.72 6.93 26.36
C ASP A 319 9.97 7.04 25.01
N GLY A 320 8.64 7.22 25.05
CA GLY A 320 7.82 7.45 23.85
C GLY A 320 7.39 6.17 23.13
N ALA A 321 6.80 6.33 21.94
CA ALA A 321 6.29 5.24 21.13
C ALA A 321 7.39 4.23 20.77
N ARG A 322 7.05 2.94 20.79
CA ARG A 322 7.92 1.84 20.37
C ARG A 322 7.19 0.89 19.42
N THR A 323 7.88 0.44 18.42
CA THR A 323 7.36 -0.45 17.38
C THR A 323 8.11 -1.77 17.40
N ALA A 324 7.41 -2.86 17.12
CA ALA A 324 8.01 -4.17 16.85
C ALA A 324 7.34 -4.82 15.66
N LEU A 325 8.00 -5.83 15.11
CA LEU A 325 7.46 -6.68 14.05
C LEU A 325 7.03 -8.02 14.62
N VAL A 326 5.93 -8.55 14.11
CA VAL A 326 5.54 -9.96 14.30
C VAL A 326 5.74 -10.68 12.98
N ARG A 327 6.51 -11.76 13.00
CA ARG A 327 6.76 -12.66 11.88
C ARG A 327 6.68 -14.09 12.35
N ASP A 328 5.94 -14.92 11.64
CA ASP A 328 5.69 -16.32 12.02
C ASP A 328 5.25 -16.47 13.50
N GLY A 329 4.47 -15.52 14.00
CA GLY A 329 4.00 -15.47 15.39
C GLY A 329 5.07 -15.06 16.41
N VAL A 330 6.23 -14.58 15.98
CA VAL A 330 7.36 -14.18 16.84
C VAL A 330 7.55 -12.67 16.81
N LEU A 331 7.67 -12.07 18.00
CA LEU A 331 7.90 -10.63 18.16
C LEU A 331 9.40 -10.30 18.04
N SER A 332 9.74 -9.32 17.20
CA SER A 332 11.09 -8.78 17.10
C SER A 332 11.46 -7.91 18.31
N PRO A 333 12.75 -7.54 18.49
CA PRO A 333 13.11 -6.47 19.40
C PRO A 333 12.34 -5.17 19.11
N ALA A 334 11.84 -4.52 20.17
CA ALA A 334 11.12 -3.26 20.02
C ALA A 334 12.08 -2.10 19.76
N VAL A 335 11.79 -1.30 18.74
CA VAL A 335 12.54 -0.10 18.34
C VAL A 335 11.77 1.17 18.68
N ARG A 336 12.46 2.32 18.75
CA ARG A 336 11.84 3.61 19.10
C ARG A 336 11.12 4.22 17.91
N GLY A 337 9.98 4.85 18.15
CA GLY A 337 9.16 5.59 17.18
C GLY A 337 7.90 4.83 16.75
N THR A 338 7.00 5.53 16.09
CA THR A 338 5.80 4.96 15.48
C THR A 338 6.15 4.38 14.12
N ALA A 339 5.67 3.19 13.82
CA ALA A 339 5.91 2.56 12.54
C ALA A 339 5.42 3.41 11.37
N VAL A 340 6.17 3.37 10.30
CA VAL A 340 5.81 3.95 9.01
C VAL A 340 5.50 2.82 8.03
N SER A 341 4.32 2.88 7.39
CA SER A 341 3.91 1.83 6.47
C SER A 341 4.81 1.79 5.22
N THR A 342 5.14 0.57 4.76
CA THR A 342 5.91 0.36 3.54
C THR A 342 4.98 -0.17 2.45
N GLY A 343 4.65 0.66 1.46
CA GLY A 343 3.73 0.29 0.38
C GLY A 343 4.37 -0.65 -0.64
N VAL A 344 5.63 -0.40 -1.01
CA VAL A 344 6.45 -1.22 -1.92
C VAL A 344 7.81 -1.42 -1.29
N ASP A 345 8.32 -2.65 -1.31
CA ASP A 345 9.66 -2.99 -0.86
C ASP A 345 10.29 -4.02 -1.81
N ASP A 346 11.30 -3.58 -2.57
CA ASP A 346 12.05 -4.43 -3.50
C ASP A 346 13.15 -5.27 -2.82
N GLY A 347 13.24 -5.22 -1.50
CA GLY A 347 14.24 -5.93 -0.71
C GLY A 347 15.65 -5.35 -0.80
N SER A 348 15.85 -4.23 -1.50
CA SER A 348 17.18 -3.63 -1.72
C SER A 348 17.83 -3.14 -0.43
N PHE A 349 17.04 -2.87 0.61
CA PHE A 349 17.51 -2.52 1.96
C PHE A 349 17.68 -3.72 2.89
N GLY A 350 17.23 -4.91 2.46
CA GLY A 350 17.17 -6.09 3.31
C GLY A 350 16.14 -5.93 4.42
N ASP A 351 16.37 -6.60 5.55
CA ASP A 351 15.41 -6.64 6.66
C ASP A 351 15.44 -5.34 7.48
N VAL A 352 14.55 -4.39 7.15
CA VAL A 352 14.47 -3.05 7.76
C VAL A 352 13.04 -2.76 8.19
N VAL A 353 12.90 -2.09 9.33
CA VAL A 353 11.68 -1.39 9.75
C VAL A 353 11.93 0.11 9.80
N PHE A 354 10.97 0.87 9.33
CA PHE A 354 11.02 2.32 9.38
C PHE A 354 10.09 2.86 10.47
N THR A 355 10.58 3.84 11.21
CA THR A 355 9.78 4.55 12.22
C THR A 355 9.90 6.04 12.04
N SER A 356 8.85 6.76 12.40
CA SER A 356 8.81 8.21 12.46
C SER A 356 8.66 8.67 13.91
N ALA A 357 9.46 9.66 14.31
CA ALA A 357 9.34 10.40 15.55
C ALA A 357 9.68 11.87 15.27
N ASP A 358 10.98 12.22 15.33
CA ASP A 358 11.50 13.52 14.92
C ASP A 358 12.25 13.36 13.56
N GLY A 359 11.58 12.85 12.54
CA GLY A 359 12.15 12.44 11.26
C GLY A 359 11.99 10.95 10.98
N LEU A 360 12.66 10.44 9.95
CA LEU A 360 12.62 9.03 9.55
C LEU A 360 13.82 8.27 10.12
N THR A 361 13.57 7.12 10.74
CA THR A 361 14.63 6.24 11.25
C THR A 361 14.49 4.84 10.65
N ALA A 362 15.60 4.28 10.19
CA ALA A 362 15.70 2.91 9.73
C ALA A 362 16.38 2.02 10.76
N TRP A 363 15.77 0.88 11.05
CA TRP A 363 16.23 -0.09 12.03
C TRP A 363 16.44 -1.46 11.36
N ASP A 364 17.44 -2.17 11.78
CA ASP A 364 17.59 -3.59 11.45
C ASP A 364 16.49 -4.37 12.18
N ALA A 365 15.62 -5.01 11.43
CA ALA A 365 14.43 -5.68 11.98
C ALA A 365 14.77 -6.93 12.80
N THR A 366 15.94 -7.54 12.55
CA THR A 366 16.39 -8.75 13.26
C THR A 366 17.04 -8.40 14.60
N THR A 367 17.87 -7.35 14.62
CA THR A 367 18.70 -7.01 15.80
C THR A 367 18.15 -5.84 16.60
N GLY A 368 17.26 -5.04 16.03
CA GLY A 368 16.80 -3.76 16.59
C GLY A 368 17.87 -2.67 16.58
N ALA A 369 18.99 -2.88 15.87
CA ALA A 369 20.04 -1.87 15.77
C ALA A 369 19.62 -0.76 14.79
N ARG A 370 19.84 0.50 15.19
CA ARG A 370 19.61 1.64 14.31
C ARG A 370 20.63 1.64 13.18
N ARG A 371 20.16 1.60 11.93
CA ARG A 371 21.01 1.74 10.74
C ARG A 371 21.34 3.20 10.47
N TRP A 372 20.32 4.06 10.44
CA TRP A 372 20.45 5.50 10.29
C TRP A 372 19.20 6.21 10.84
N ALA A 373 19.29 7.51 11.01
CA ALA A 373 18.15 8.38 11.30
C ALA A 373 18.38 9.71 10.56
N THR A 374 17.32 10.32 10.06
CA THR A 374 17.38 11.69 9.58
C THR A 374 17.44 12.64 10.79
N ASP A 375 18.17 13.73 10.67
CA ASP A 375 18.07 14.80 11.62
C ASP A 375 16.76 15.54 11.33
N GLY A 376 15.91 15.79 12.34
CA GLY A 376 14.60 16.44 12.18
C GLY A 376 14.64 17.83 11.48
N ASP A 377 15.83 18.33 11.17
CA ASP A 377 16.08 19.51 10.34
C ASP A 377 15.75 19.31 8.84
N ASP A 378 15.34 18.09 8.42
CA ASP A 378 14.92 17.84 7.05
C ASP A 378 13.58 18.50 6.69
N GLY A 379 12.94 19.18 7.63
CA GLY A 379 11.69 19.91 7.47
C GLY A 379 10.44 19.01 7.47
N VAL A 380 10.60 17.69 7.62
CA VAL A 380 9.50 16.72 7.70
C VAL A 380 9.50 16.08 9.08
N ALA A 381 8.65 16.59 9.96
CA ALA A 381 8.54 16.07 11.33
C ALA A 381 7.90 14.68 11.38
N THR A 382 7.03 14.34 10.41
CA THR A 382 6.25 13.10 10.42
C THR A 382 6.18 12.51 9.01
N TYR A 383 6.46 11.23 8.89
CA TYR A 383 6.29 10.45 7.67
C TYR A 383 5.04 9.55 7.80
N HIS A 384 4.21 9.54 6.77
CA HIS A 384 2.99 8.72 6.70
C HIS A 384 3.28 7.36 6.09
N GLY A 385 4.26 7.27 5.21
CA GLY A 385 4.65 6.04 4.56
C GLY A 385 6.01 6.12 3.88
N VAL A 386 6.51 4.97 3.48
CA VAL A 386 7.73 4.82 2.69
C VAL A 386 7.52 3.86 1.53
N LEU A 387 8.26 4.09 0.45
CA LEU A 387 8.43 3.18 -0.66
C LEU A 387 9.93 2.89 -0.79
N VAL A 388 10.29 1.62 -0.91
CA VAL A 388 11.67 1.17 -1.09
C VAL A 388 11.83 0.61 -2.49
N ALA A 389 12.67 1.25 -3.30
CA ALA A 389 12.93 0.81 -4.66
C ALA A 389 14.33 1.24 -5.12
N ARG A 390 15.02 0.35 -5.83
CA ARG A 390 16.32 0.62 -6.47
C ARG A 390 17.39 1.14 -5.49
N GLY A 391 17.37 0.65 -4.24
CA GLY A 391 18.30 1.08 -3.20
C GLY A 391 18.10 2.52 -2.72
N THR A 392 16.89 3.04 -2.84
CA THR A 392 16.47 4.37 -2.37
C THR A 392 15.19 4.21 -1.55
N VAL A 393 15.08 4.95 -0.45
CA VAL A 393 13.87 5.07 0.36
C VAL A 393 13.19 6.38 -0.01
N TYR A 394 11.91 6.30 -0.39
CA TYR A 394 11.06 7.45 -0.69
C TYR A 394 10.06 7.59 0.43
N GLY A 395 10.31 8.52 1.36
CA GLY A 395 9.41 8.81 2.46
C GLY A 395 8.48 9.97 2.11
N TRP A 396 7.19 9.83 2.42
CA TRP A 396 6.23 10.91 2.21
C TRP A 396 5.52 11.31 3.49
N GLY A 397 5.16 12.57 3.57
CA GLY A 397 4.46 13.18 4.70
C GLY A 397 3.83 14.50 4.27
N PRO A 398 3.30 15.30 5.21
CA PRO A 398 2.57 16.54 4.89
C PRO A 398 3.35 17.55 4.03
N SER A 399 4.69 17.50 4.09
CA SER A 399 5.55 18.43 3.33
C SER A 399 5.88 17.96 1.93
N GLY A 400 5.47 16.75 1.52
CA GLY A 400 5.78 16.17 0.22
C GLY A 400 6.57 14.87 0.29
N LEU A 401 7.43 14.63 -0.69
CA LEU A 401 8.21 13.41 -0.86
C LEU A 401 9.72 13.70 -0.72
N THR A 402 10.42 12.87 0.05
CA THR A 402 11.87 12.94 0.23
C THR A 402 12.51 11.61 -0.13
N ALA A 403 13.55 11.62 -0.94
CA ALA A 403 14.34 10.43 -1.27
C ALA A 403 15.63 10.39 -0.44
N PHE A 404 15.91 9.20 0.11
CA PHE A 404 17.09 8.92 0.93
C PHE A 404 17.93 7.81 0.31
N ASP A 405 19.25 7.94 0.39
CA ASP A 405 20.17 6.86 0.06
C ASP A 405 20.22 5.79 1.16
N ARG A 406 21.09 4.78 0.99
CA ARG A 406 21.25 3.68 1.94
C ARG A 406 21.75 4.08 3.32
N ASP A 407 22.40 5.23 3.41
CA ASP A 407 22.98 5.79 4.64
C ASP A 407 22.06 6.83 5.30
N GLY A 408 20.88 7.09 4.69
CA GLY A 408 19.88 8.04 5.19
C GLY A 408 20.14 9.50 4.79
N HIS A 409 21.09 9.74 3.86
CA HIS A 409 21.31 11.09 3.35
C HIS A 409 20.24 11.46 2.30
N VAL A 410 19.74 12.67 2.38
CA VAL A 410 18.78 13.20 1.41
C VAL A 410 19.41 13.30 0.03
N ARG A 411 18.83 12.62 -0.96
CA ARG A 411 19.18 12.73 -2.38
C ARG A 411 18.47 13.91 -3.04
N TRP A 412 17.18 14.01 -2.81
CA TRP A 412 16.33 15.08 -3.32
C TRP A 412 15.04 15.23 -2.51
N ARG A 413 14.34 16.33 -2.71
CA ARG A 413 13.03 16.62 -2.14
C ARG A 413 12.10 17.15 -3.21
N HIS A 414 10.84 16.74 -3.15
CA HIS A 414 9.76 17.26 -3.95
C HIS A 414 8.69 17.81 -3.02
N ALA A 415 8.58 19.13 -2.97
CA ALA A 415 7.56 19.81 -2.19
C ALA A 415 6.24 19.81 -2.95
N LEU A 416 5.15 19.55 -2.24
CA LEU A 416 3.80 19.72 -2.77
C LEU A 416 3.34 21.17 -2.56
N PRO A 417 2.36 21.65 -3.36
CA PRO A 417 1.71 22.92 -3.11
C PRO A 417 1.15 23.02 -1.69
N ASP A 418 1.06 24.23 -1.13
CA ASP A 418 0.39 24.48 0.13
C ASP A 418 -1.03 23.90 0.11
N GLU A 419 -1.45 23.28 1.21
CA GLU A 419 -2.76 22.59 1.38
C GLU A 419 -2.91 21.23 0.66
N ALA A 420 -1.92 20.80 -0.13
CA ALA A 420 -1.92 19.49 -0.76
C ALA A 420 -1.21 18.47 0.13
N THR A 421 -1.87 17.38 0.46
CA THR A 421 -1.29 16.30 1.26
C THR A 421 -1.17 15.02 0.43
N PRO A 422 0.02 14.39 0.36
CA PRO A 422 0.14 13.10 -0.29
C PRO A 422 -0.59 12.05 0.53
N SER A 423 -1.59 11.43 -0.05
CA SER A 423 -2.33 10.33 0.58
C SER A 423 -1.65 8.99 0.34
N ASN A 424 -0.94 8.85 -0.78
CA ASN A 424 -0.22 7.63 -1.11
C ASN A 424 0.92 7.89 -2.12
N VAL A 425 1.94 7.02 -2.10
CA VAL A 425 3.01 6.99 -3.09
C VAL A 425 3.21 5.57 -3.58
N SER A 426 3.28 5.39 -4.89
CA SER A 426 3.51 4.10 -5.51
C SER A 426 4.38 4.21 -6.77
N THR A 427 4.61 3.11 -7.48
CA THR A 427 5.44 3.07 -8.69
C THR A 427 4.95 2.00 -9.66
N ASP A 428 5.17 2.22 -10.97
CA ASP A 428 5.02 1.22 -12.02
C ASP A 428 6.36 0.59 -12.46
N GLY A 429 7.43 0.92 -11.70
CA GLY A 429 8.80 0.54 -12.01
C GLY A 429 9.55 1.53 -12.89
N GLU A 430 8.88 2.45 -13.57
CA GLU A 430 9.48 3.51 -14.39
C GLU A 430 9.38 4.88 -13.74
N ARG A 431 8.29 5.17 -13.05
CA ARG A 431 7.98 6.45 -12.41
C ARG A 431 7.46 6.23 -11.00
N LEU A 432 7.53 7.27 -10.19
CA LEU A 432 6.83 7.39 -8.93
C LEU A 432 5.50 8.12 -9.17
N TYR A 433 4.44 7.66 -8.53
CA TYR A 433 3.11 8.28 -8.57
C TYR A 433 2.73 8.75 -7.18
N VAL A 434 2.51 10.03 -7.04
CA VAL A 434 2.06 10.67 -5.80
C VAL A 434 0.58 10.97 -5.94
N VAL A 435 -0.24 10.27 -5.16
CA VAL A 435 -1.66 10.59 -5.05
C VAL A 435 -1.82 11.73 -4.05
N VAL A 436 -2.38 12.83 -4.50
CA VAL A 436 -2.53 14.05 -3.72
C VAL A 436 -4.01 14.30 -3.46
N ASP A 437 -4.34 14.48 -2.20
CA ASP A 437 -5.65 14.95 -1.77
C ASP A 437 -5.60 16.47 -1.59
N THR A 438 -6.45 17.18 -2.33
CA THR A 438 -6.55 18.65 -2.29
C THR A 438 -7.82 19.11 -1.57
N SER A 439 -8.49 18.21 -0.83
CA SER A 439 -9.73 18.57 -0.13
C SER A 439 -9.45 19.58 0.98
N ASP A 440 -10.20 20.67 0.98
CA ASP A 440 -10.28 21.64 2.09
C ASP A 440 -11.13 21.12 3.26
N GLY A 441 -11.46 19.83 3.27
CA GLY A 441 -12.30 19.17 4.27
C GLY A 441 -13.80 19.39 4.11
N GLN A 442 -14.24 20.18 3.14
CA GLN A 442 -15.67 20.53 2.97
C GLN A 442 -16.32 19.83 1.78
N VAL A 443 -15.57 19.53 0.72
CA VAL A 443 -16.09 18.84 -0.47
C VAL A 443 -15.09 17.78 -0.88
N PRO A 444 -15.51 16.52 -1.13
CA PRO A 444 -14.62 15.52 -1.69
C PRO A 444 -14.07 16.01 -3.03
N SER A 445 -12.78 16.32 -3.07
CA SER A 445 -12.12 16.69 -4.32
C SER A 445 -11.80 15.47 -5.16
N VAL A 446 -11.67 15.67 -6.47
CA VAL A 446 -11.09 14.63 -7.33
C VAL A 446 -9.62 14.50 -6.97
N PRO A 447 -9.12 13.29 -6.64
CA PRO A 447 -7.71 13.11 -6.32
C PRO A 447 -6.85 13.49 -7.53
N GLU A 448 -5.69 14.08 -7.28
CA GLU A 448 -4.69 14.38 -8.30
C GLU A 448 -3.58 13.33 -8.24
N VAL A 449 -3.09 12.86 -9.39
CA VAL A 449 -1.94 11.96 -9.47
C VAL A 449 -0.80 12.66 -10.20
N GLN A 450 0.29 12.92 -9.47
CA GLN A 450 1.51 13.48 -10.01
C GLN A 450 2.51 12.37 -10.31
N ALA A 451 3.11 12.40 -11.51
CA ALA A 451 4.17 11.48 -11.88
C ALA A 451 5.53 12.17 -11.73
N LEU A 452 6.48 11.46 -11.11
CA LEU A 452 7.87 11.89 -10.93
C LEU A 452 8.82 10.83 -11.49
N THR A 453 9.99 11.22 -11.91
CA THR A 453 11.09 10.29 -12.13
C THR A 453 11.66 9.81 -10.78
N PHE A 454 12.44 8.73 -10.77
CA PHE A 454 13.16 8.30 -9.56
C PHE A 454 14.21 9.31 -9.06
N ASP A 455 14.57 10.31 -9.89
CA ASP A 455 15.45 11.42 -9.50
C ASP A 455 14.68 12.66 -9.01
N GLY A 456 13.35 12.55 -8.87
CA GLY A 456 12.48 13.60 -8.31
C GLY A 456 12.04 14.66 -9.31
N GLU A 457 12.38 14.51 -10.59
CA GLU A 457 11.95 15.42 -11.64
C GLU A 457 10.48 15.21 -11.99
N PRO A 458 9.67 16.27 -12.17
CA PRO A 458 8.30 16.13 -12.64
C PRO A 458 8.24 15.43 -14.01
N ALA A 459 7.47 14.34 -14.08
CA ALA A 459 7.27 13.53 -15.29
C ALA A 459 5.86 13.70 -15.89
N GLY A 460 5.02 14.53 -15.28
CA GLY A 460 3.67 14.84 -15.74
C GLY A 460 2.61 14.67 -14.68
N ARG A 461 1.36 14.68 -15.12
CA ARG A 461 0.17 14.39 -14.31
C ARG A 461 -0.63 13.32 -15.01
N VAL A 462 -1.21 12.43 -14.23
CA VAL A 462 -2.14 11.40 -14.73
C VAL A 462 -3.56 11.91 -14.55
N ALA A 463 -4.33 11.96 -15.62
CA ALA A 463 -5.71 12.39 -15.55
C ALA A 463 -6.56 11.34 -14.82
N VAL A 464 -7.32 11.76 -13.81
CA VAL A 464 -8.24 10.90 -13.04
C VAL A 464 -9.68 11.21 -13.48
N PRO A 465 -10.56 10.20 -13.66
CA PRO A 465 -11.97 10.43 -13.97
C PRO A 465 -12.65 11.29 -12.88
N ARG A 466 -13.54 12.19 -13.29
CA ARG A 466 -14.13 13.21 -12.39
C ARG A 466 -15.10 12.66 -11.35
N ASP A 467 -15.60 11.48 -11.55
CA ASP A 467 -16.52 10.76 -10.66
C ASP A 467 -15.79 9.98 -9.56
N ILE A 468 -14.46 9.86 -9.64
CA ILE A 468 -13.63 9.28 -8.59
C ILE A 468 -13.49 10.27 -7.42
N ARG A 469 -13.82 9.79 -6.19
CA ARG A 469 -13.73 10.57 -4.95
C ARG A 469 -12.60 10.17 -4.02
N TRP A 470 -12.11 8.97 -4.18
CA TRP A 470 -11.00 8.43 -3.44
C TRP A 470 -10.17 7.55 -4.38
N LEU A 471 -8.85 7.55 -4.22
CA LEU A 471 -7.94 6.78 -5.04
C LEU A 471 -6.81 6.21 -4.17
N SER A 472 -6.57 4.92 -4.28
CA SER A 472 -5.46 4.26 -3.59
C SER A 472 -4.86 3.16 -4.46
N PRO A 473 -3.53 3.03 -4.49
CA PRO A 473 -2.90 1.87 -5.08
C PRO A 473 -3.13 0.65 -4.17
N ILE A 474 -3.66 -0.40 -4.75
CA ILE A 474 -3.84 -1.69 -4.08
C ILE A 474 -3.31 -2.75 -5.02
N ASN A 475 -2.26 -3.46 -4.60
CA ASN A 475 -1.45 -4.36 -5.43
C ASN A 475 -0.92 -3.65 -6.69
N ASP A 476 -1.28 -4.13 -7.87
CA ASP A 476 -0.76 -3.68 -9.16
C ASP A 476 -1.62 -2.63 -9.87
N ARG A 477 -2.67 -2.09 -9.22
CA ARG A 477 -3.61 -1.14 -9.84
C ARG A 477 -4.15 -0.10 -8.89
N PHE A 478 -4.76 0.92 -9.46
CA PHE A 478 -5.51 1.89 -8.68
C PHE A 478 -6.94 1.40 -8.42
N TRP A 479 -7.38 1.65 -7.20
CA TRP A 479 -8.76 1.47 -6.75
C TRP A 479 -9.32 2.82 -6.34
N GLY A 480 -10.59 3.04 -6.64
CA GLY A 480 -11.25 4.29 -6.31
C GLY A 480 -12.71 4.10 -5.95
N SER A 481 -13.28 5.04 -5.23
CA SER A 481 -14.72 5.09 -5.04
C SER A 481 -15.37 5.97 -6.10
N VAL A 482 -16.41 5.45 -6.72
CA VAL A 482 -17.29 6.16 -7.65
C VAL A 482 -18.59 6.44 -6.92
N VAL A 483 -19.04 7.68 -6.98
CA VAL A 483 -20.37 8.07 -6.49
C VAL A 483 -21.21 8.44 -7.70
N THR A 484 -22.28 7.70 -7.93
CA THR A 484 -23.21 7.94 -9.02
C THR A 484 -24.12 9.13 -8.71
N ASP A 485 -24.79 9.69 -9.72
CA ASP A 485 -25.67 10.87 -9.56
C ASP A 485 -26.88 10.61 -8.64
N ASP A 486 -27.27 9.37 -8.45
CA ASP A 486 -28.32 8.91 -7.52
C ASP A 486 -27.79 8.64 -6.10
N GLY A 487 -26.50 8.87 -5.85
CA GLY A 487 -25.86 8.74 -4.54
C GLY A 487 -25.41 7.32 -4.19
N GLU A 488 -25.55 6.36 -5.11
CA GLU A 488 -24.99 5.04 -4.91
C GLU A 488 -23.46 5.08 -5.02
N SER A 489 -22.79 4.40 -4.11
CA SER A 489 -21.34 4.26 -4.16
C SER A 489 -20.91 2.87 -4.65
N SER A 490 -19.92 2.83 -5.49
CA SER A 490 -19.28 1.59 -5.93
C SER A 490 -17.76 1.73 -5.86
N ILE A 491 -17.07 0.61 -5.78
CA ILE A 491 -15.62 0.59 -5.88
C ILE A 491 -15.25 0.32 -7.34
N ALA A 492 -14.38 1.15 -7.89
CA ALA A 492 -13.88 1.02 -9.25
C ALA A 492 -12.42 0.56 -9.25
N VAL A 493 -12.09 -0.28 -10.21
CA VAL A 493 -10.72 -0.64 -10.57
C VAL A 493 -10.30 0.23 -11.76
N LEU A 494 -9.14 0.89 -11.64
CA LEU A 494 -8.63 1.81 -12.65
C LEU A 494 -7.31 1.29 -13.23
N ARG A 495 -7.09 1.59 -14.51
CA ARG A 495 -5.89 1.23 -15.26
C ARG A 495 -5.44 2.36 -16.19
#